data_bc5f9db82aefbad9c7b658ec20f48b40
#
_entry.id   bc5f9db82aefbad9c7b658ec20f48b40
#
_cell.length_a   1.000
_cell.length_b   1.000
_cell.length_c   1.000
_cell.angle_alpha   90.00
_cell.angle_beta   90.00
_cell.angle_gamma   90.00
#
_symmetry.space_group_name_H-M   'P 1'
#
loop_
_entity.id
_entity.type
_entity.pdbx_description
1 polymer ?
#
loop_
_entity_poly.entity_id
_entity_poly.type
_entity_poly.pdbx_seq_one_letter_code
_entity_poly.pdbx_strand_id
1 'polypeptide(L)'
;GDAQALDVESNSFDAVVTRNVTWNLPRPDLAYKEWLRVLKPEGVLYNFDADWYGHLYNEEKRSSYEKDRKQTEEQNVEDYYSGTDIEKMEEIARQVPLSRLERPKWDIETMQKAGFLDVSCDEEVWKEVWTEEEIINNSTSPIFLLTGRKRDAFHLKNVTVQPGQKWHGELELANGEIRLPATVLHGHGTGKTMLITAGVHAGEYVGIQATIELAQKLKIEKVTGTVIIIKALNRPAFEARKGSMGLT
;
A
#
# COMPACT_ATOMS: atom_id res chain seq x y z
N GLY A 1 -8.51 19.96 7.00
CA GLY A 1 -8.00 18.80 7.74
C GLY A 1 -6.59 18.45 7.27
N ASP A 2 -5.89 17.62 8.02
CA ASP A 2 -4.56 17.12 7.67
C ASP A 2 -4.70 15.82 6.85
N ALA A 3 -4.18 15.80 5.62
CA ALA A 3 -4.23 14.63 4.74
C ALA A 3 -3.42 13.43 5.28
N GLN A 4 -2.54 13.66 6.26
CA GLN A 4 -1.71 12.67 6.91
C GLN A 4 -2.34 12.09 8.18
N ALA A 5 -3.44 12.69 8.66
CA ALA A 5 -4.18 12.29 9.86
C ALA A 5 -5.64 12.76 9.74
N LEU A 6 -6.46 11.99 9.04
CA LEU A 6 -7.86 12.32 8.81
C LEU A 6 -8.71 11.97 10.04
N ASP A 7 -9.55 12.89 10.46
CA ASP A 7 -10.52 12.67 11.55
C ASP A 7 -11.76 11.92 11.04
N VAL A 8 -11.52 10.69 10.56
CA VAL A 8 -12.56 9.77 10.08
C VAL A 8 -12.20 8.34 10.45
N GLU A 9 -13.20 7.48 10.58
CA GLU A 9 -13.02 6.07 10.90
C GLU A 9 -12.30 5.30 9.78
N SER A 10 -11.66 4.19 10.13
CA SER A 10 -11.10 3.26 9.16
C SER A 10 -12.21 2.61 8.34
N ASN A 11 -11.91 2.25 7.08
CA ASN A 11 -12.88 1.58 6.18
C ASN A 11 -14.16 2.37 5.90
N SER A 12 -14.04 3.69 5.73
CA SER A 12 -15.19 4.59 5.52
C SER A 12 -15.52 4.82 4.05
N PHE A 13 -14.55 4.75 3.14
CA PHE A 13 -14.71 5.20 1.76
C PHE A 13 -14.46 4.08 0.74
N ASP A 14 -15.27 4.05 -0.31
CA ASP A 14 -15.07 3.15 -1.46
C ASP A 14 -13.94 3.66 -2.39
N ALA A 15 -13.75 4.98 -2.40
CA ALA A 15 -12.67 5.62 -3.13
C ALA A 15 -12.12 6.84 -2.38
N VAL A 16 -10.82 7.08 -2.54
CA VAL A 16 -10.15 8.32 -2.14
C VAL A 16 -9.60 8.95 -3.42
N VAL A 17 -9.96 10.20 -3.67
CA VAL A 17 -9.45 10.97 -4.82
C VAL A 17 -8.70 12.18 -4.30
N THR A 18 -7.47 12.34 -4.76
CA THR A 18 -6.65 13.51 -4.41
C THR A 18 -6.08 14.14 -5.67
N ARG A 19 -5.91 15.47 -5.66
CA ARG A 19 -5.26 16.20 -6.75
C ARG A 19 -4.34 17.26 -6.16
N ASN A 20 -3.07 17.23 -6.57
CA ASN A 20 -2.05 18.21 -6.16
C ASN A 20 -1.90 18.31 -4.63
N VAL A 21 -1.86 17.17 -3.94
CA VAL A 21 -1.77 17.11 -2.47
C VAL A 21 -0.42 16.59 -2.00
N THR A 22 0.04 15.45 -2.53
CA THR A 22 1.24 14.77 -2.02
C THR A 22 2.50 15.60 -2.13
N TRP A 23 2.65 16.35 -3.20
CA TRP A 23 3.86 17.10 -3.52
C TRP A 23 4.30 18.09 -2.41
N ASN A 24 3.37 18.64 -1.64
CA ASN A 24 3.65 19.67 -0.61
C ASN A 24 3.55 19.17 0.83
N LEU A 25 3.33 17.88 1.03
CA LEU A 25 3.23 17.31 2.37
C LEU A 25 4.61 17.13 3.03
N PRO A 26 4.75 17.43 4.33
CA PRO A 26 5.98 17.16 5.07
C PRO A 26 6.25 15.66 5.26
N ARG A 27 5.22 14.83 5.31
CA ARG A 27 5.30 13.37 5.46
C ARG A 27 4.33 12.67 4.50
N PRO A 28 4.59 12.69 3.19
CA PRO A 28 3.70 12.08 2.20
C PRO A 28 3.57 10.56 2.37
N ASP A 29 4.54 9.89 2.98
CA ASP A 29 4.47 8.48 3.37
C ASP A 29 3.35 8.20 4.39
N LEU A 30 3.05 9.13 5.28
CA LEU A 30 1.94 9.02 6.23
C LEU A 30 0.59 9.22 5.54
N ALA A 31 0.52 10.12 4.55
CA ALA A 31 -0.71 10.33 3.79
C ALA A 31 -1.14 9.05 3.05
N TYR A 32 -0.22 8.34 2.38
CA TYR A 32 -0.55 7.07 1.73
C TYR A 32 -1.05 6.00 2.71
N LYS A 33 -0.45 5.92 3.91
CA LYS A 33 -0.93 5.00 4.95
C LYS A 33 -2.32 5.40 5.46
N GLU A 34 -2.55 6.69 5.61
CA GLU A 34 -3.81 7.22 6.08
C GLU A 34 -4.94 7.01 5.06
N TRP A 35 -4.67 7.26 3.78
CA TRP A 35 -5.62 6.99 2.71
C TRP A 35 -5.93 5.50 2.58
N LEU A 36 -4.92 4.62 2.76
CA LEU A 36 -5.18 3.19 2.84
C LEU A 36 -6.04 2.81 4.05
N ARG A 37 -5.83 3.44 5.20
CA ARG A 37 -6.61 3.19 6.42
C ARG A 37 -8.09 3.47 6.22
N VAL A 38 -8.41 4.63 5.63
CA VAL A 38 -9.79 5.09 5.47
C VAL A 38 -10.54 4.41 4.31
N LEU A 39 -9.84 3.84 3.34
CA LEU A 39 -10.45 3.03 2.30
C LEU A 39 -11.09 1.77 2.90
N LYS A 40 -12.28 1.40 2.41
CA LYS A 40 -12.88 0.09 2.63
C LYS A 40 -12.04 -1.01 1.95
N PRO A 41 -12.21 -2.28 2.35
CA PRO A 41 -11.72 -3.42 1.55
C PRO A 41 -12.12 -3.25 0.08
N GLU A 42 -11.18 -3.53 -0.83
CA GLU A 42 -11.32 -3.35 -2.29
C GLU A 42 -11.48 -1.89 -2.74
N GLY A 43 -11.52 -0.93 -1.83
CA GLY A 43 -11.55 0.51 -2.15
C GLY A 43 -10.28 0.97 -2.86
N VAL A 44 -10.40 2.00 -3.70
CA VAL A 44 -9.35 2.46 -4.61
C VAL A 44 -8.90 3.89 -4.29
N LEU A 45 -7.59 4.11 -4.29
CA LEU A 45 -6.99 5.44 -4.31
C LEU A 45 -6.78 5.89 -5.75
N TYR A 46 -7.14 7.13 -6.04
CA TYR A 46 -6.81 7.88 -7.25
C TYR A 46 -6.05 9.14 -6.83
N ASN A 47 -4.74 9.18 -7.09
CA ASN A 47 -3.90 10.33 -6.74
C ASN A 47 -3.35 10.99 -8.01
N PHE A 48 -3.90 12.16 -8.36
CA PHE A 48 -3.40 13.01 -9.42
C PHE A 48 -2.36 13.98 -8.85
N ASP A 49 -1.12 13.88 -9.30
CA ASP A 49 -0.05 14.75 -8.84
C ASP A 49 1.03 14.92 -9.92
N ALA A 50 2.02 15.75 -9.67
CA ALA A 50 3.13 15.97 -10.59
C ALA A 50 4.46 16.13 -9.82
N ASP A 51 5.55 16.09 -10.58
CA ASP A 51 6.88 16.46 -10.11
C ASP A 51 7.10 17.97 -10.25
N TRP A 52 6.32 18.75 -9.45
CA TRP A 52 6.25 20.21 -9.58
C TRP A 52 7.58 20.92 -9.42
N TYR A 53 8.47 20.40 -8.57
CA TYR A 53 9.72 21.07 -8.21
C TYR A 53 10.99 20.23 -8.47
N GLY A 54 10.89 19.15 -9.22
CA GLY A 54 12.06 18.36 -9.63
C GLY A 54 13.09 19.18 -10.43
N HIS A 55 12.65 20.25 -11.08
CA HIS A 55 13.50 21.19 -11.78
C HIS A 55 14.50 21.94 -10.87
N LEU A 56 14.26 21.99 -9.55
CA LEU A 56 15.19 22.58 -8.58
C LEU A 56 16.47 21.74 -8.37
N TYR A 57 16.43 20.46 -8.76
CA TYR A 57 17.49 19.48 -8.52
C TYR A 57 17.95 18.74 -9.79
N ASN A 58 17.37 19.07 -10.95
CA ASN A 58 17.71 18.48 -12.23
C ASN A 58 17.83 19.57 -13.31
N GLU A 59 19.04 19.69 -13.91
CA GLU A 59 19.33 20.74 -14.90
C GLU A 59 18.51 20.61 -16.18
N GLU A 60 18.24 19.39 -16.65
CA GLU A 60 17.41 19.18 -17.85
C GLU A 60 15.96 19.65 -17.62
N LYS A 61 15.40 19.28 -16.46
CA LYS A 61 14.09 19.76 -16.04
C LYS A 61 14.08 21.28 -15.85
N ARG A 62 15.14 21.86 -15.33
CA ARG A 62 15.28 23.32 -15.20
C ARG A 62 15.23 24.01 -16.54
N SER A 63 16.04 23.55 -17.50
CA SER A 63 16.06 24.08 -18.85
C SER A 63 14.67 23.98 -19.53
N SER A 64 13.96 22.88 -19.31
CA SER A 64 12.60 22.70 -19.84
C SER A 64 11.59 23.63 -19.17
N TYR A 65 11.65 23.78 -17.85
CA TYR A 65 10.83 24.73 -17.10
C TYR A 65 11.00 26.17 -17.60
N GLU A 66 12.23 26.61 -17.88
CA GLU A 66 12.50 27.93 -18.42
C GLU A 66 11.96 28.12 -19.85
N LYS A 67 11.89 27.03 -20.65
CA LYS A 67 11.23 27.05 -21.97
C LYS A 67 9.71 27.20 -21.84
N ASP A 68 9.09 26.51 -20.88
CA ASP A 68 7.65 26.66 -20.65
C ASP A 68 7.31 28.13 -20.34
N ARG A 69 8.10 28.79 -19.47
CA ARG A 69 7.89 30.22 -19.15
C ARG A 69 8.00 31.13 -20.38
N LYS A 70 8.91 30.83 -21.31
CA LYS A 70 9.01 31.58 -22.59
C LYS A 70 7.83 31.30 -23.52
N GLN A 71 7.34 30.07 -23.55
CA GLN A 71 6.19 29.74 -24.41
C GLN A 71 4.90 30.42 -23.97
N THR A 72 4.65 30.60 -22.67
CA THR A 72 3.49 31.36 -22.19
C THR A 72 3.54 32.81 -22.69
N GLU A 73 4.72 33.44 -22.66
CA GLU A 73 4.92 34.79 -23.16
C GLU A 73 4.74 34.87 -24.69
N GLU A 74 5.37 33.96 -25.47
CA GLU A 74 5.31 33.93 -26.93
C GLU A 74 3.90 33.65 -27.47
N GLN A 75 3.13 32.82 -26.78
CA GLN A 75 1.76 32.46 -27.20
C GLN A 75 0.68 33.37 -26.59
N ASN A 76 1.09 34.37 -25.80
CA ASN A 76 0.20 35.30 -25.12
C ASN A 76 -0.88 34.60 -24.29
N VAL A 77 -0.47 33.49 -23.61
CA VAL A 77 -1.29 32.76 -22.65
C VAL A 77 -1.02 33.32 -21.26
N GLU A 78 -2.04 33.37 -20.41
CA GLU A 78 -1.86 33.77 -19.01
C GLU A 78 -0.85 32.86 -18.30
N ASP A 79 0.24 33.46 -17.83
CA ASP A 79 1.22 32.73 -17.01
C ASP A 79 0.68 32.57 -15.59
N TYR A 80 0.46 31.32 -15.17
CA TYR A 80 -0.07 31.00 -13.84
C TYR A 80 0.84 31.45 -12.69
N TYR A 81 2.09 31.74 -12.96
CA TYR A 81 3.04 32.27 -12.00
C TYR A 81 3.15 33.81 -12.00
N SER A 82 2.35 34.47 -12.87
CA SER A 82 2.34 35.93 -12.94
C SER A 82 1.97 36.54 -11.59
N GLY A 83 2.78 37.45 -11.11
CA GLY A 83 2.60 38.09 -9.78
C GLY A 83 3.05 37.22 -8.59
N THR A 84 3.57 36.04 -8.81
CA THR A 84 4.11 35.17 -7.76
C THR A 84 5.59 35.50 -7.50
N ASP A 85 5.97 35.55 -6.22
CA ASP A 85 7.38 35.59 -5.79
C ASP A 85 8.00 34.20 -5.98
N ILE A 86 8.53 33.95 -7.20
CA ILE A 86 9.07 32.65 -7.59
C ILE A 86 10.26 32.24 -6.72
N GLU A 87 11.15 33.18 -6.34
CA GLU A 87 12.31 32.86 -5.50
C GLU A 87 11.90 32.33 -4.14
N LYS A 88 10.93 33.01 -3.51
CA LYS A 88 10.37 32.58 -2.23
C LYS A 88 9.60 31.27 -2.31
N MET A 89 8.86 31.05 -3.39
CA MET A 89 8.16 29.81 -3.65
C MET A 89 9.13 28.64 -3.80
N GLU A 90 10.21 28.81 -4.58
CA GLU A 90 11.27 27.81 -4.73
C GLU A 90 12.02 27.56 -3.42
N GLU A 91 12.26 28.60 -2.59
CA GLU A 91 12.85 28.46 -1.25
C GLU A 91 12.00 27.54 -0.36
N ILE A 92 10.70 27.74 -0.35
CA ILE A 92 9.76 26.87 0.38
C ILE A 92 9.78 25.46 -0.21
N ALA A 93 9.73 25.33 -1.52
CA ALA A 93 9.71 24.05 -2.22
C ALA A 93 10.98 23.20 -1.94
N ARG A 94 12.14 23.84 -1.74
CA ARG A 94 13.36 23.14 -1.33
C ARG A 94 13.28 22.47 0.03
N GLN A 95 12.32 22.84 0.88
CA GLN A 95 12.08 22.24 2.19
C GLN A 95 11.12 21.05 2.12
N VAL A 96 10.42 20.88 1.00
CA VAL A 96 9.44 19.81 0.81
C VAL A 96 10.15 18.52 0.36
N PRO A 97 9.89 17.37 1.00
CA PRO A 97 10.63 16.13 0.72
C PRO A 97 10.58 15.69 -0.73
N LEU A 98 9.41 15.78 -1.37
CA LEU A 98 9.19 15.24 -2.73
C LEU A 98 9.88 16.05 -3.83
N SER A 99 10.27 17.30 -3.58
CA SER A 99 11.02 18.10 -4.55
C SER A 99 12.39 17.50 -4.92
N ARG A 100 12.93 16.62 -4.06
CA ARG A 100 14.26 15.98 -4.25
C ARG A 100 14.19 14.55 -4.75
N LEU A 101 12.99 13.98 -4.83
CA LEU A 101 12.77 12.57 -5.10
C LEU A 101 12.28 12.37 -6.54
N GLU A 102 12.65 11.26 -7.13
CA GLU A 102 12.21 10.89 -8.47
C GLU A 102 10.75 10.45 -8.44
N ARG A 103 9.87 11.27 -8.98
CA ARG A 103 8.44 11.00 -9.10
C ARG A 103 8.10 10.61 -10.54
N PRO A 104 7.12 9.70 -10.76
CA PRO A 104 6.25 9.02 -9.78
C PRO A 104 6.87 7.76 -9.13
N LYS A 105 8.11 7.41 -9.43
CA LYS A 105 8.76 6.18 -8.95
C LYS A 105 8.71 6.04 -7.42
N TRP A 106 9.09 7.11 -6.69
CA TRP A 106 9.06 7.12 -5.24
C TRP A 106 7.65 6.85 -4.69
N ASP A 107 6.64 7.43 -5.33
CA ASP A 107 5.23 7.27 -4.94
C ASP A 107 4.78 5.82 -5.10
N ILE A 108 5.08 5.18 -6.23
CA ILE A 108 4.77 3.77 -6.50
C ILE A 108 5.36 2.87 -5.43
N GLU A 109 6.68 3.04 -5.13
CA GLU A 109 7.35 2.26 -4.10
C GLU A 109 6.74 2.50 -2.71
N THR A 110 6.35 3.73 -2.41
CA THR A 110 5.77 4.10 -1.11
C THR A 110 4.35 3.54 -0.96
N MET A 111 3.53 3.59 -2.00
CA MET A 111 2.21 2.96 -2.02
C MET A 111 2.31 1.45 -1.81
N GLN A 112 3.24 0.78 -2.50
CA GLN A 112 3.47 -0.66 -2.33
C GLN A 112 3.93 -1.00 -0.90
N LYS A 113 4.84 -0.22 -0.33
CA LYS A 113 5.30 -0.35 1.07
C LYS A 113 4.18 -0.06 2.08
N ALA A 114 3.27 0.85 1.77
CA ALA A 114 2.09 1.12 2.59
C ALA A 114 1.07 -0.04 2.58
N GLY A 115 1.08 -0.86 1.53
CA GLY A 115 0.23 -2.06 1.41
C GLY A 115 -0.86 -1.97 0.34
N PHE A 116 -0.81 -0.98 -0.55
CA PHE A 116 -1.66 -0.95 -1.74
C PHE A 116 -1.35 -2.10 -2.69
N LEU A 117 -2.39 -2.68 -3.27
CA LEU A 117 -2.33 -3.67 -4.35
C LEU A 117 -2.54 -3.00 -5.71
N ASP A 118 -2.12 -3.69 -6.76
CA ASP A 118 -2.39 -3.32 -8.15
C ASP A 118 -1.99 -1.86 -8.42
N VAL A 119 -0.86 -1.43 -7.81
CA VAL A 119 -0.37 -0.06 -7.97
C VAL A 119 0.03 0.16 -9.41
N SER A 120 -0.59 1.14 -10.05
CA SER A 120 -0.29 1.57 -11.42
C SER A 120 -0.11 3.08 -11.51
N CYS A 121 0.56 3.52 -12.56
CA CYS A 121 0.74 4.92 -12.88
C CYS A 121 0.40 5.14 -14.35
N ASP A 122 -0.45 6.13 -14.61
CA ASP A 122 -0.67 6.68 -15.93
C ASP A 122 0.02 8.05 -16.00
N GLU A 123 1.13 8.11 -16.74
CA GLU A 123 1.92 9.34 -16.93
C GLU A 123 1.39 10.19 -18.08
N GLU A 124 0.35 9.73 -18.77
CA GLU A 124 -0.25 10.44 -19.91
C GLU A 124 -1.65 11.01 -19.61
N VAL A 125 -2.17 10.82 -18.39
CA VAL A 125 -3.51 11.28 -17.98
C VAL A 125 -3.72 12.78 -18.21
N TRP A 126 -2.67 13.58 -18.18
CA TRP A 126 -2.73 15.02 -18.46
C TRP A 126 -3.30 15.34 -19.84
N LYS A 127 -3.11 14.47 -20.84
CA LYS A 127 -3.66 14.62 -22.19
C LYS A 127 -5.19 14.60 -22.23
N GLU A 128 -5.81 13.96 -21.23
CA GLU A 128 -7.26 13.81 -21.11
C GLU A 128 -7.91 14.87 -20.21
N VAL A 129 -7.15 15.38 -19.23
CA VAL A 129 -7.72 16.19 -18.15
C VAL A 129 -7.26 17.65 -18.16
N TRP A 130 -6.21 18.01 -18.92
CA TRP A 130 -5.71 19.37 -19.01
C TRP A 130 -6.29 20.13 -20.22
N THR A 131 -6.49 21.43 -20.02
CA THR A 131 -6.77 22.37 -21.08
C THR A 131 -5.50 22.70 -21.87
N GLU A 132 -5.66 23.32 -23.05
CA GLU A 132 -4.51 23.80 -23.84
C GLU A 132 -3.64 24.78 -23.04
N GLU A 133 -4.25 25.65 -22.22
CA GLU A 133 -3.55 26.61 -21.39
C GLU A 133 -2.74 25.92 -20.27
N GLU A 134 -3.31 24.89 -19.63
CA GLU A 134 -2.60 24.07 -18.63
C GLU A 134 -1.41 23.35 -19.24
N ILE A 135 -1.53 22.84 -20.47
CA ILE A 135 -0.45 22.19 -21.21
C ILE A 135 0.70 23.16 -21.46
N ILE A 136 0.40 24.37 -21.96
CA ILE A 136 1.42 25.40 -22.25
C ILE A 136 2.13 25.81 -20.95
N ASN A 137 1.41 25.98 -19.87
CA ASN A 137 1.96 26.41 -18.59
C ASN A 137 2.80 25.35 -17.87
N ASN A 138 2.49 24.05 -18.05
CA ASN A 138 3.02 23.00 -17.17
C ASN A 138 3.62 21.81 -17.94
N SER A 139 3.98 21.95 -19.21
CA SER A 139 4.44 20.82 -20.04
C SER A 139 5.67 20.10 -19.49
N THR A 140 6.49 20.78 -18.68
CA THR A 140 7.67 20.22 -18.03
C THR A 140 7.32 19.33 -16.83
N SER A 141 6.18 19.56 -16.21
CA SER A 141 5.74 18.82 -15.02
C SER A 141 4.33 18.27 -15.22
N PRO A 142 4.13 17.39 -16.22
CA PRO A 142 2.81 16.83 -16.48
C PRO A 142 2.30 16.05 -15.29
N ILE A 143 0.99 16.16 -15.00
CA ILE A 143 0.39 15.33 -13.96
C ILE A 143 0.35 13.88 -14.41
N PHE A 144 0.55 13.01 -13.44
CA PHE A 144 0.34 11.58 -13.52
C PHE A 144 -0.81 11.15 -12.61
N LEU A 145 -1.43 10.02 -12.93
CA LEU A 145 -2.42 9.37 -12.08
C LEU A 145 -1.84 8.10 -11.48
N LEU A 146 -1.75 8.06 -10.16
CA LEU A 146 -1.46 6.86 -9.42
C LEU A 146 -2.76 6.21 -8.94
N THR A 147 -2.90 4.92 -9.16
CA THR A 147 -4.00 4.13 -8.61
C THR A 147 -3.46 3.00 -7.75
N GLY A 148 -4.23 2.60 -6.74
CA GLY A 148 -3.91 1.47 -5.91
C GLY A 148 -5.13 1.03 -5.11
N ARG A 149 -5.26 -0.29 -4.90
CA ARG A 149 -6.42 -0.90 -4.25
C ARG A 149 -6.07 -1.39 -2.84
N LYS A 150 -7.01 -1.26 -1.90
CA LYS A 150 -6.86 -1.85 -0.58
C LYS A 150 -7.18 -3.34 -0.60
N ARG A 151 -6.31 -4.15 0.00
CA ARG A 151 -6.56 -5.59 0.15
C ARG A 151 -7.62 -5.85 1.21
N ASP A 152 -8.47 -6.85 0.97
CA ASP A 152 -9.43 -7.33 1.95
C ASP A 152 -8.76 -8.12 3.09
N ALA A 153 -9.43 -8.23 4.23
CA ALA A 153 -9.03 -9.11 5.31
C ALA A 153 -9.19 -10.58 4.90
N PHE A 154 -8.33 -11.44 5.40
CA PHE A 154 -8.49 -12.88 5.26
C PHE A 154 -9.43 -13.42 6.33
N HIS A 155 -10.49 -14.11 5.89
CA HIS A 155 -11.49 -14.72 6.77
C HIS A 155 -11.42 -16.24 6.71
N LEU A 156 -11.31 -16.87 7.86
CA LEU A 156 -11.35 -18.32 8.00
C LEU A 156 -12.05 -18.70 9.31
N LYS A 157 -13.33 -19.12 9.22
CA LYS A 157 -14.14 -19.50 10.38
C LYS A 157 -14.19 -18.36 11.42
N ASN A 158 -13.75 -18.62 12.66
CA ASN A 158 -13.66 -17.65 13.75
C ASN A 158 -12.50 -16.68 13.66
N VAL A 159 -11.68 -16.76 12.60
CA VAL A 159 -10.43 -16.00 12.45
C VAL A 159 -10.56 -14.96 11.36
N THR A 160 -10.23 -13.72 11.69
CA THR A 160 -10.08 -12.62 10.74
C THR A 160 -8.69 -12.02 10.89
N VAL A 161 -7.94 -11.92 9.78
CA VAL A 161 -6.56 -11.42 9.78
C VAL A 161 -6.44 -10.30 8.76
N GLN A 162 -6.06 -9.12 9.21
CA GLN A 162 -5.86 -7.96 8.33
C GLN A 162 -4.59 -8.14 7.48
N PRO A 163 -4.51 -7.51 6.30
CA PRO A 163 -3.29 -7.47 5.51
C PRO A 163 -2.09 -6.99 6.35
N GLY A 164 -0.94 -7.66 6.18
CA GLY A 164 0.26 -7.38 6.95
C GLY A 164 0.25 -7.89 8.39
N GLN A 165 -0.74 -8.67 8.78
CA GLN A 165 -0.84 -9.21 10.13
C GLN A 165 -0.51 -10.70 10.21
N LYS A 166 -0.04 -11.07 11.38
CA LYS A 166 0.20 -12.45 11.81
C LYS A 166 -0.64 -12.74 13.05
N TRP A 167 -1.52 -13.72 12.92
CA TRP A 167 -2.42 -14.15 13.99
C TRP A 167 -1.97 -15.51 14.54
N HIS A 168 -2.13 -15.70 15.85
CA HIS A 168 -1.94 -16.95 16.54
C HIS A 168 -3.13 -17.23 17.44
N GLY A 169 -3.61 -18.47 17.46
CA GLY A 169 -4.72 -18.84 18.31
C GLY A 169 -5.25 -20.23 18.00
N GLU A 170 -6.50 -20.45 18.35
CA GLU A 170 -7.22 -21.68 18.06
C GLU A 170 -8.21 -21.45 16.92
N LEU A 171 -8.06 -22.21 15.84
CA LEU A 171 -9.01 -22.28 14.75
C LEU A 171 -10.15 -23.22 15.18
N GLU A 172 -11.37 -22.69 15.23
CA GLU A 172 -12.57 -23.45 15.60
C GLU A 172 -13.22 -24.06 14.36
N LEU A 173 -13.45 -25.38 14.43
CA LEU A 173 -14.15 -26.16 13.40
C LEU A 173 -15.35 -26.87 14.05
N ALA A 174 -16.28 -27.38 13.22
CA ALA A 174 -17.45 -28.10 13.67
C ALA A 174 -18.21 -27.35 14.80
N ASN A 175 -18.52 -26.07 14.58
CA ASN A 175 -19.21 -25.19 15.56
C ASN A 175 -18.51 -25.08 16.92
N GLY A 176 -17.18 -25.18 16.96
CA GLY A 176 -16.36 -25.05 18.17
C GLY A 176 -16.03 -26.37 18.88
N GLU A 177 -16.53 -27.49 18.38
CA GLU A 177 -16.23 -28.82 18.93
C GLU A 177 -14.76 -29.22 18.72
N ILE A 178 -14.16 -28.77 17.61
CA ILE A 178 -12.77 -29.02 17.27
C ILE A 178 -12.00 -27.69 17.34
N ARG A 179 -10.93 -27.65 18.14
CA ARG A 179 -10.03 -26.50 18.27
C ARG A 179 -8.62 -26.88 17.90
N LEU A 180 -8.08 -26.26 16.87
CA LEU A 180 -6.75 -26.55 16.34
C LEU A 180 -5.79 -25.38 16.57
N PRO A 181 -4.59 -25.62 17.12
CA PRO A 181 -3.60 -24.58 17.30
C PRO A 181 -3.08 -24.12 15.94
N ALA A 182 -3.41 -22.90 15.54
CA ALA A 182 -3.12 -22.38 14.23
C ALA A 182 -2.33 -21.07 14.28
N THR A 183 -1.68 -20.77 13.17
CA THR A 183 -1.07 -19.48 12.88
C THR A 183 -1.47 -19.09 11.47
N VAL A 184 -1.93 -17.86 11.28
CA VAL A 184 -2.26 -17.32 9.98
C VAL A 184 -1.43 -16.07 9.75
N LEU A 185 -0.73 -16.04 8.62
CA LEU A 185 -0.03 -14.84 8.13
C LEU A 185 -0.74 -14.38 6.87
N HIS A 186 -1.24 -13.16 6.86
CA HIS A 186 -1.88 -12.54 5.70
C HIS A 186 -1.04 -11.36 5.23
N GLY A 187 -0.24 -11.56 4.18
CA GLY A 187 0.68 -10.54 3.65
C GLY A 187 -0.05 -9.37 2.99
N HIS A 188 0.69 -8.34 2.61
CA HIS A 188 0.12 -7.17 1.92
C HIS A 188 -0.14 -7.42 0.43
N GLY A 189 0.71 -8.23 -0.22
CA GLY A 189 0.67 -8.41 -1.68
C GLY A 189 -0.35 -9.43 -2.15
N THR A 190 -0.56 -9.49 -3.47
CA THR A 190 -1.29 -10.56 -4.12
C THR A 190 -0.49 -11.86 -4.09
N GLY A 191 -1.13 -12.97 -3.80
CA GLY A 191 -0.46 -14.26 -3.74
C GLY A 191 -1.42 -15.40 -3.39
N LYS A 192 -0.94 -16.63 -3.54
CA LYS A 192 -1.71 -17.83 -3.24
C LYS A 192 -1.91 -18.01 -1.73
N THR A 193 -2.98 -18.69 -1.35
CA THR A 193 -3.15 -19.21 0.00
C THR A 193 -2.49 -20.58 0.09
N MET A 194 -1.57 -20.73 1.06
CA MET A 194 -0.87 -21.96 1.38
C MET A 194 -1.34 -22.50 2.73
N LEU A 195 -1.71 -23.78 2.76
CA LEU A 195 -2.00 -24.49 4.00
C LEU A 195 -0.86 -25.46 4.32
N ILE A 196 -0.32 -25.37 5.51
CA ILE A 196 0.70 -26.25 6.07
C ILE A 196 0.11 -26.94 7.29
N THR A 197 0.12 -28.26 7.29
CA THR A 197 -0.38 -29.06 8.42
C THR A 197 0.68 -30.03 8.92
N ALA A 198 0.65 -30.32 10.22
CA ALA A 198 1.45 -31.36 10.86
C ALA A 198 0.63 -32.10 11.90
N GLY A 199 1.15 -33.23 12.38
CA GLY A 199 0.50 -34.03 13.42
C GLY A 199 -0.82 -34.67 12.97
N VAL A 200 -0.88 -35.17 11.73
CA VAL A 200 -1.95 -36.05 11.25
C VAL A 200 -1.90 -37.34 12.08
N HIS A 201 -0.71 -37.90 12.24
CA HIS A 201 -0.44 -38.92 13.23
C HIS A 201 0.22 -38.26 14.46
N ALA A 202 -0.33 -38.47 15.63
CA ALA A 202 0.07 -37.77 16.85
C ALA A 202 1.50 -38.07 17.29
N GLY A 203 2.08 -39.19 16.86
CA GLY A 203 3.46 -39.58 17.14
C GLY A 203 4.52 -38.90 16.27
N GLU A 204 4.13 -38.13 15.27
CA GLU A 204 5.05 -37.44 14.34
C GLU A 204 5.55 -36.10 14.91
N TYR A 205 6.20 -36.13 16.06
CA TYR A 205 6.64 -34.94 16.82
C TYR A 205 7.56 -34.01 16.01
N VAL A 206 8.37 -34.58 15.09
CA VAL A 206 9.30 -33.80 14.26
C VAL A 206 8.53 -32.83 13.36
N GLY A 207 7.44 -33.29 12.75
CA GLY A 207 6.58 -32.43 11.91
C GLY A 207 5.88 -31.34 12.72
N ILE A 208 5.39 -31.67 13.92
CA ILE A 208 4.77 -30.72 14.84
C ILE A 208 5.78 -29.65 15.27
N GLN A 209 6.99 -30.06 15.67
CA GLN A 209 8.05 -29.14 16.08
C GLN A 209 8.47 -28.22 14.92
N ALA A 210 8.62 -28.77 13.72
CA ALA A 210 8.95 -27.99 12.52
C ALA A 210 7.91 -26.91 12.22
N THR A 211 6.62 -27.21 12.35
CA THR A 211 5.56 -26.21 12.14
C THR A 211 5.50 -25.16 13.24
N ILE A 212 5.81 -25.51 14.49
CA ILE A 212 5.94 -24.55 15.60
C ILE A 212 7.09 -23.57 15.31
N GLU A 213 8.25 -24.09 14.93
CA GLU A 213 9.41 -23.26 14.60
C GLU A 213 9.16 -22.39 13.36
N LEU A 214 8.56 -22.94 12.33
CA LEU A 214 8.17 -22.17 11.13
C LEU A 214 7.22 -21.04 11.52
N ALA A 215 6.19 -21.32 12.30
CA ALA A 215 5.24 -20.34 12.78
C ALA A 215 5.91 -19.23 13.61
N GLN A 216 6.95 -19.53 14.37
CA GLN A 216 7.71 -18.53 15.14
C GLN A 216 8.63 -17.69 14.25
N LYS A 217 9.39 -18.33 13.38
CA LYS A 217 10.47 -17.73 12.58
C LYS A 217 9.98 -17.01 11.34
N LEU A 218 8.84 -17.43 10.75
CA LEU A 218 8.30 -16.81 9.53
C LEU A 218 7.81 -15.40 9.86
N LYS A 219 8.45 -14.41 9.23
CA LYS A 219 8.11 -12.99 9.37
C LYS A 219 7.07 -12.60 8.33
N ILE A 220 6.14 -11.73 8.71
CA ILE A 220 5.05 -11.28 7.84
C ILE A 220 5.56 -10.56 6.58
N GLU A 221 6.67 -9.85 6.67
CA GLU A 221 7.30 -9.12 5.56
C GLU A 221 7.82 -10.05 4.45
N LYS A 222 7.91 -11.37 4.73
CA LYS A 222 8.29 -12.41 3.75
C LYS A 222 7.11 -13.07 3.08
N VAL A 223 5.87 -12.68 3.45
CA VAL A 223 4.64 -13.30 2.95
C VAL A 223 3.90 -12.29 2.08
N THR A 224 3.71 -12.62 0.80
CA THR A 224 2.89 -11.81 -0.12
C THR A 224 1.43 -12.27 -0.13
N GLY A 225 1.17 -13.58 -0.14
CA GLY A 225 -0.17 -14.18 -0.08
C GLY A 225 -0.65 -14.43 1.34
N THR A 226 -1.24 -15.61 1.57
CA THR A 226 -1.68 -16.06 2.90
C THR A 226 -1.03 -17.39 3.23
N VAL A 227 -0.53 -17.53 4.46
CA VAL A 227 0.01 -18.81 4.96
C VAL A 227 -0.75 -19.21 6.22
N ILE A 228 -1.36 -20.39 6.17
CA ILE A 228 -2.08 -21.00 7.29
C ILE A 228 -1.22 -22.18 7.78
N ILE A 229 -0.88 -22.21 9.07
CA ILE A 229 -0.09 -23.27 9.70
C ILE A 229 -0.91 -23.90 10.81
N ILE A 230 -1.30 -25.17 10.65
CA ILE A 230 -1.96 -25.98 11.69
C ILE A 230 -0.91 -26.90 12.30
N LYS A 231 -0.59 -26.68 13.56
CA LYS A 231 0.58 -27.30 14.24
C LYS A 231 0.35 -28.74 14.68
N ALA A 232 -0.90 -29.08 15.03
CA ALA A 232 -1.29 -30.45 15.43
C ALA A 232 -2.72 -30.72 14.95
N LEU A 233 -2.84 -31.38 13.80
CA LEU A 233 -4.15 -31.61 13.18
C LEU A 233 -4.97 -32.62 13.98
N ASN A 234 -4.33 -33.70 14.47
CA ASN A 234 -4.98 -34.68 15.35
C ASN A 234 -4.65 -34.41 16.83
N ARG A 235 -5.11 -33.24 17.31
CA ARG A 235 -4.90 -32.80 18.68
C ARG A 235 -5.39 -33.80 19.73
N PRO A 236 -6.58 -34.44 19.61
CA PRO A 236 -7.04 -35.41 20.56
C PRO A 236 -6.09 -36.60 20.75
N ALA A 237 -5.56 -37.17 19.69
CA ALA A 237 -4.59 -38.27 19.77
C ALA A 237 -3.26 -37.80 20.35
N PHE A 238 -2.83 -36.57 20.04
CA PHE A 238 -1.62 -35.98 20.63
C PHE A 238 -1.75 -35.79 22.12
N GLU A 239 -2.84 -35.25 22.64
CA GLU A 239 -3.10 -35.05 24.07
C GLU A 239 -3.25 -36.40 24.80
N ALA A 240 -3.89 -37.38 24.15
CA ALA A 240 -4.03 -38.72 24.69
C ALA A 240 -2.72 -39.55 24.62
N ARG A 241 -1.63 -39.02 24.02
CA ARG A 241 -0.35 -39.71 23.78
C ARG A 241 -0.51 -41.06 23.05
N LYS A 242 -1.47 -41.14 22.11
CA LYS A 242 -1.73 -42.33 21.30
C LYS A 242 -1.20 -42.11 19.88
N GLY A 243 -0.49 -43.08 19.31
CA GLY A 243 0.16 -42.96 18.02
C GLY A 243 -0.82 -42.72 16.84
N SER A 244 -2.00 -43.32 16.90
CA SER A 244 -3.11 -43.05 15.98
C SER A 244 -4.43 -43.26 16.71
N MET A 245 -5.30 -42.28 16.71
CA MET A 245 -6.72 -42.45 16.96
C MET A 245 -7.43 -42.00 15.68
N GLY A 246 -8.26 -42.88 15.09
CA GLY A 246 -9.16 -42.47 14.05
C GLY A 246 -10.05 -41.33 14.59
N LEU A 247 -10.30 -40.33 13.78
CA LEU A 247 -11.40 -39.42 13.99
C LEU A 247 -12.67 -40.24 13.77
N THR A 248 -13.30 -40.74 14.83
CA THR A 248 -14.64 -41.30 14.79
C THR A 248 -15.65 -40.22 15.02
#